data_f52ad7e9327ebb1156555147b1558c2a
#
_entry.id   f52ad7e9327ebb1156555147b1558c2a
#
_cell.length_a   1.000
_cell.length_b   1.000
_cell.length_c   1.000
_cell.angle_alpha   90.00
_cell.angle_beta   90.00
_cell.angle_gamma   90.00
#
_symmetry.space_group_name_H-M   'P 1'
#
loop_
_entity.id
_entity.type
_entity.pdbx_description
1 polymer ?
#
loop_
_entity_poly.entity_id
_entity_poly.type
_entity_poly.pdbx_seq_one_letter_code
_entity_poly.pdbx_strand_id
1 'polypeptide(L)'
;MGEERGRAAPGSLRTLGAHAAPVAERAWRRLSVAARPFPDFVIVGAQRGGTTSLYDWLSGHPAVAPASRKEVHYFDLHYGRGPRWYRAHFPVRRPGLVTGEATPYLLFHPLAPERVARDLPARTRFVVVLRDPVQRAVSHYWHERRLGAETEPLAKALALEEGRLAGSAERVLRGEPSYAHLHFAYAARGRYAEQLRRWYAHVEQDRILVVESEQLFRDPAAPGRVARWLGLADHAAPFPTLNDARRADDTDASVLASLRSYFAPYNEELFALLGTRLWEGDASGG
;
A
#
# COMPACT_ATOMS: atom_id res chain seq x y z
N MET A 1 13.01 19.81 48.72
CA MET A 1 13.98 18.91 48.06
C MET A 1 13.19 17.71 47.58
N GLY A 2 12.81 17.70 46.30
CA GLY A 2 12.08 16.63 45.64
C GLY A 2 12.53 16.61 44.21
N GLU A 3 13.28 15.58 43.86
CA GLU A 3 13.89 15.37 42.54
C GLU A 3 12.84 15.14 41.45
N GLU A 4 12.78 16.01 40.48
CA GLU A 4 12.12 15.76 39.18
C GLU A 4 12.96 14.75 38.39
N ARG A 5 12.48 13.51 38.33
CA ARG A 5 12.99 12.51 37.37
C ARG A 5 12.43 12.78 35.99
N GLY A 6 13.31 13.18 35.09
CA GLY A 6 13.00 13.38 33.68
C GLY A 6 12.38 12.12 33.03
N ARG A 7 11.21 12.29 32.44
CA ARG A 7 10.57 11.28 31.58
C ARG A 7 11.30 11.25 30.23
N ALA A 8 12.01 10.15 30.01
CA ALA A 8 12.55 9.81 28.68
C ALA A 8 11.42 9.62 27.68
N ALA A 9 11.58 10.18 26.50
CA ALA A 9 10.65 10.04 25.36
C ALA A 9 10.59 8.56 24.90
N PRO A 10 9.41 7.99 24.62
CA PRO A 10 9.29 6.67 24.01
C PRO A 10 9.35 6.82 22.50
N GLY A 11 10.51 6.66 21.94
CA GLY A 11 10.75 6.76 20.49
C GLY A 11 11.54 5.60 19.94
N SER A 12 11.16 4.35 20.18
CA SER A 12 11.71 3.25 19.42
C SER A 12 10.64 2.69 18.50
N LEU A 13 10.80 2.93 17.21
CA LEU A 13 10.09 2.28 16.11
C LEU A 13 10.25 0.75 16.22
N ARG A 14 9.38 0.09 16.97
CA ARG A 14 9.20 -1.36 16.87
C ARG A 14 8.42 -1.64 15.59
N THR A 15 9.16 -1.83 14.51
CA THR A 15 8.64 -2.42 13.27
C THR A 15 8.10 -3.80 13.58
N LEU A 16 6.81 -3.99 13.33
CA LEU A 16 6.13 -5.28 13.40
C LEU A 16 6.88 -6.33 12.55
N GLY A 17 7.39 -7.37 13.22
CA GLY A 17 7.51 -8.72 12.68
C GLY A 17 8.46 -8.99 11.52
N ALA A 18 9.50 -8.20 11.28
CA ALA A 18 10.59 -8.63 10.41
C ALA A 18 11.63 -9.38 11.26
N HIS A 19 11.57 -10.71 11.30
CA HIS A 19 12.72 -11.50 11.74
C HIS A 19 13.91 -11.09 10.86
N ALA A 20 14.90 -10.44 11.47
CA ALA A 20 16.10 -10.03 10.74
C ALA A 20 16.78 -11.32 10.22
N ALA A 21 16.89 -11.46 8.90
CA ALA A 21 17.56 -12.59 8.28
C ALA A 21 18.96 -12.77 8.90
N PRO A 22 19.44 -13.99 9.11
CA PRO A 22 20.77 -14.27 9.62
C PRO A 22 21.83 -13.49 8.84
N VAL A 23 22.93 -13.11 9.51
CA VAL A 23 24.01 -12.32 8.89
C VAL A 23 24.53 -12.99 7.62
N ALA A 24 24.69 -14.32 7.66
CA ALA A 24 25.14 -15.12 6.51
C ALA A 24 24.16 -15.02 5.32
N GLU A 25 22.86 -15.04 5.56
CA GLU A 25 21.84 -14.88 4.51
C GLU A 25 21.88 -13.49 3.88
N ARG A 26 22.04 -12.45 4.69
CA ARG A 26 22.18 -11.08 4.19
C ARG A 26 23.43 -10.90 3.34
N ALA A 27 24.54 -11.50 3.75
CA ALA A 27 25.79 -11.50 2.98
C ALA A 27 25.61 -12.26 1.65
N TRP A 28 25.05 -13.46 1.68
CA TRP A 28 24.72 -14.24 0.49
C TRP A 28 23.82 -13.49 -0.49
N ARG A 29 22.78 -12.82 0.01
CA ARG A 29 21.88 -12.02 -0.83
C ARG A 29 22.60 -10.87 -1.54
N ARG A 30 23.57 -10.24 -0.89
CA ARG A 30 24.38 -9.17 -1.49
C ARG A 30 25.35 -9.71 -2.54
N LEU A 31 26.01 -10.84 -2.29
CA LEU A 31 26.94 -11.46 -3.22
C LEU A 31 26.25 -12.01 -4.47
N SER A 32 25.05 -12.59 -4.30
CA SER A 32 24.28 -13.19 -5.39
C SER A 32 23.38 -12.20 -6.14
N VAL A 33 23.50 -10.88 -5.91
CA VAL A 33 22.59 -9.87 -6.46
C VAL A 33 22.54 -9.83 -7.99
N ALA A 34 23.64 -10.17 -8.66
CA ALA A 34 23.70 -10.23 -10.14
C ALA A 34 22.71 -11.27 -10.71
N ALA A 35 22.49 -12.37 -9.99
CA ALA A 35 21.55 -13.43 -10.36
C ALA A 35 20.10 -13.18 -9.89
N ARG A 36 19.84 -12.07 -9.20
CA ARG A 36 18.49 -11.72 -8.69
C ARG A 36 17.81 -10.74 -9.63
N PRO A 37 16.56 -11.00 -10.04
CA PRO A 37 15.83 -10.10 -10.93
C PRO A 37 15.34 -8.86 -10.20
N PHE A 38 14.89 -7.86 -10.96
CA PHE A 38 13.83 -6.97 -10.52
C PHE A 38 12.49 -7.72 -10.47
N PRO A 39 11.51 -7.23 -9.69
CA PRO A 39 10.20 -7.87 -9.60
C PRO A 39 9.49 -7.84 -10.95
N ASP A 40 8.73 -8.89 -11.23
CA ASP A 40 7.84 -8.96 -12.38
C ASP A 40 6.51 -8.24 -12.09
N PHE A 41 6.12 -8.14 -10.80
CA PHE A 41 4.97 -7.32 -10.38
C PHE A 41 5.20 -6.61 -9.03
N VAL A 42 4.50 -5.48 -8.84
CA VAL A 42 4.47 -4.73 -7.58
C VAL A 42 3.03 -4.35 -7.24
N ILE A 43 2.56 -4.68 -6.04
CA ILE A 43 1.30 -4.17 -5.51
C ILE A 43 1.61 -2.84 -4.83
N VAL A 44 1.22 -1.74 -5.46
CA VAL A 44 1.65 -0.39 -5.07
C VAL A 44 0.69 0.33 -4.11
N GLY A 45 -0.49 -0.21 -3.88
CA GLY A 45 -1.51 0.42 -3.02
C GLY A 45 -2.90 -0.19 -3.23
N ALA A 46 -3.88 0.38 -2.54
CA ALA A 46 -3.78 1.44 -1.54
C ALA A 46 -3.52 0.85 -0.15
N GLN A 47 -2.89 1.62 0.72
CA GLN A 47 -2.78 1.22 2.13
C GLN A 47 -4.18 1.02 2.73
N ARG A 48 -4.40 -0.11 3.42
CA ARG A 48 -5.69 -0.57 3.95
C ARG A 48 -6.73 -0.97 2.89
N GLY A 49 -6.28 -1.18 1.65
CA GLY A 49 -7.09 -1.68 0.53
C GLY A 49 -7.12 -3.21 0.35
N GLY A 50 -6.54 -4.00 1.26
CA GLY A 50 -6.50 -5.47 1.09
C GLY A 50 -5.25 -6.01 0.38
N THR A 51 -4.24 -5.17 0.20
CA THR A 51 -2.96 -5.54 -0.46
C THR A 51 -2.23 -6.69 0.22
N THR A 52 -2.37 -6.85 1.54
CA THR A 52 -1.77 -7.96 2.28
C THR A 52 -2.40 -9.29 1.88
N SER A 53 -3.73 -9.35 1.88
CA SER A 53 -4.48 -10.55 1.48
C SER A 53 -4.16 -10.98 0.05
N LEU A 54 -4.10 -10.00 -0.88
CA LEU A 54 -3.75 -10.30 -2.27
C LEU A 54 -2.29 -10.78 -2.39
N TYR A 55 -1.36 -10.12 -1.72
CA TYR A 55 0.05 -10.52 -1.78
C TYR A 55 0.30 -11.89 -1.15
N ASP A 56 -0.31 -12.18 -0.01
CA ASP A 56 -0.19 -13.47 0.67
C ASP A 56 -0.78 -14.60 -0.19
N TRP A 57 -1.94 -14.35 -0.81
CA TRP A 57 -2.57 -15.31 -1.73
C TRP A 57 -1.69 -15.56 -2.98
N LEU A 58 -1.18 -14.50 -3.61
CA LEU A 58 -0.24 -14.63 -4.74
C LEU A 58 1.06 -15.33 -4.33
N SER A 59 1.56 -15.07 -3.12
CA SER A 59 2.78 -15.70 -2.59
C SER A 59 2.61 -17.20 -2.34
N GLY A 60 1.37 -17.67 -2.16
CA GLY A 60 1.03 -19.10 -2.08
C GLY A 60 0.96 -19.81 -3.44
N HIS A 61 1.02 -19.06 -4.55
CA HIS A 61 0.98 -19.66 -5.89
C HIS A 61 2.31 -20.36 -6.21
N PRO A 62 2.31 -21.61 -6.74
CA PRO A 62 3.54 -22.40 -6.97
C PRO A 62 4.52 -21.76 -7.96
N ALA A 63 4.04 -20.93 -8.88
CA ALA A 63 4.88 -20.18 -9.83
C ALA A 63 5.32 -18.79 -9.29
N VAL A 64 5.02 -18.44 -8.04
CA VAL A 64 5.43 -17.16 -7.44
C VAL A 64 6.52 -17.39 -6.39
N ALA A 65 7.62 -16.68 -6.54
CA ALA A 65 8.70 -16.63 -5.57
C ALA A 65 8.73 -15.24 -4.92
N PRO A 66 8.13 -15.06 -3.73
CA PRO A 66 7.95 -13.74 -3.12
C PRO A 66 9.26 -13.09 -2.69
N ALA A 67 9.22 -11.78 -2.46
CA ALA A 67 10.31 -11.04 -1.81
C ALA A 67 10.55 -11.57 -0.39
N SER A 68 11.76 -11.39 0.13
CA SER A 68 12.16 -11.85 1.47
C SER A 68 11.39 -11.19 2.61
N ARG A 69 10.67 -10.13 2.32
CA ARG A 69 9.76 -9.44 3.23
C ARG A 69 8.69 -8.69 2.43
N LYS A 70 7.53 -8.56 2.98
CA LYS A 70 6.52 -7.59 2.53
C LYS A 70 6.99 -6.17 2.88
N GLU A 71 6.61 -5.21 2.05
CA GLU A 71 6.94 -3.79 2.22
C GLU A 71 8.46 -3.54 2.24
N VAL A 72 9.10 -3.73 1.08
CA VAL A 72 10.53 -3.47 0.90
C VAL A 72 10.87 -1.99 1.08
N HIS A 73 9.93 -1.09 0.75
CA HIS A 73 10.08 0.35 0.89
C HIS A 73 11.29 0.92 0.15
N TYR A 74 11.58 0.40 -1.05
CA TYR A 74 12.70 0.93 -1.83
C TYR A 74 12.36 2.26 -2.49
N PHE A 75 11.28 2.33 -3.25
CA PHE A 75 10.93 3.51 -4.05
C PHE A 75 10.41 4.70 -3.23
N ASP A 76 10.13 4.49 -1.95
CA ASP A 76 9.69 5.50 -1.01
C ASP A 76 10.80 5.87 0.00
N LEU A 77 11.05 5.02 1.01
CA LEU A 77 11.89 5.33 2.16
C LEU A 77 13.38 5.00 1.97
N HIS A 78 13.72 4.07 1.07
CA HIS A 78 15.08 3.54 0.98
C HIS A 78 15.72 3.72 -0.39
N TYR A 79 15.25 4.66 -1.18
CA TYR A 79 15.71 4.87 -2.56
C TYR A 79 17.22 5.09 -2.68
N GLY A 80 17.80 5.83 -1.74
CA GLY A 80 19.24 6.08 -1.67
C GLY A 80 20.13 4.82 -1.45
N ARG A 81 19.53 3.66 -1.14
CA ARG A 81 20.28 2.39 -1.02
C ARG A 81 20.63 1.77 -2.37
N GLY A 82 20.04 2.25 -3.44
CA GLY A 82 20.30 1.83 -4.81
C GLY A 82 19.66 0.50 -5.21
N PRO A 83 19.57 0.23 -6.53
CA PRO A 83 18.82 -0.90 -7.08
C PRO A 83 19.44 -2.28 -6.72
N ARG A 84 20.74 -2.34 -6.41
CA ARG A 84 21.36 -3.59 -5.93
C ARG A 84 20.81 -4.00 -4.55
N TRP A 85 20.57 -3.02 -3.66
CA TRP A 85 19.95 -3.29 -2.37
C TRP A 85 18.52 -3.79 -2.55
N TYR A 86 17.75 -3.19 -3.44
CA TYR A 86 16.39 -3.61 -3.75
C TYR A 86 16.35 -5.05 -4.29
N ARG A 87 17.18 -5.35 -5.30
CA ARG A 87 17.26 -6.69 -5.89
C ARG A 87 17.65 -7.78 -4.89
N ALA A 88 18.43 -7.46 -3.86
CA ALA A 88 18.81 -8.41 -2.82
C ALA A 88 17.61 -8.96 -2.01
N HIS A 89 16.45 -8.31 -2.07
CA HIS A 89 15.22 -8.79 -1.44
C HIS A 89 14.50 -9.89 -2.24
N PHE A 90 14.81 -10.05 -3.51
CA PHE A 90 14.17 -11.06 -4.36
C PHE A 90 14.97 -12.37 -4.40
N PRO A 91 14.35 -13.51 -4.72
CA PRO A 91 15.05 -14.78 -4.88
C PRO A 91 15.98 -14.74 -6.10
N VAL A 92 16.94 -15.67 -6.16
CA VAL A 92 17.70 -15.92 -7.39
C VAL A 92 16.72 -16.34 -8.49
N ARG A 93 16.90 -15.80 -9.70
CA ARG A 93 16.03 -16.10 -10.84
C ARG A 93 16.01 -17.61 -11.14
N ARG A 94 14.81 -18.13 -11.35
CA ARG A 94 14.57 -19.51 -11.81
C ARG A 94 13.58 -19.47 -12.97
N PRO A 95 13.80 -20.27 -14.01
CA PRO A 95 12.84 -20.38 -15.12
C PRO A 95 11.43 -20.75 -14.62
N GLY A 96 10.41 -20.14 -15.20
CA GLY A 96 9.01 -20.40 -14.84
C GLY A 96 8.53 -19.76 -13.54
N LEU A 97 9.40 -19.09 -12.76
CA LEU A 97 9.00 -18.36 -11.56
C LEU A 97 8.90 -16.86 -11.82
N VAL A 98 7.82 -16.27 -11.32
CA VAL A 98 7.56 -14.82 -11.23
C VAL A 98 7.90 -14.34 -9.83
N THR A 99 8.44 -13.16 -9.69
CA THR A 99 8.69 -12.57 -8.38
C THR A 99 8.03 -11.19 -8.24
N GLY A 100 7.58 -10.87 -7.03
CA GLY A 100 6.95 -9.60 -6.76
C GLY A 100 7.02 -9.16 -5.31
N GLU A 101 6.53 -7.97 -5.06
CA GLU A 101 6.39 -7.38 -3.73
C GLU A 101 5.09 -6.59 -3.56
N ALA A 102 4.80 -6.16 -2.34
CA ALA A 102 3.72 -5.25 -2.02
C ALA A 102 4.20 -4.17 -1.04
N THR A 103 4.21 -2.92 -1.49
CA THR A 103 4.50 -1.73 -0.68
C THR A 103 3.40 -0.69 -0.91
N PRO A 104 2.31 -0.71 -0.11
CA PRO A 104 1.10 0.09 -0.39
C PRO A 104 1.28 1.60 -0.30
N TYR A 105 2.33 2.07 0.33
CA TYR A 105 2.65 3.50 0.40
C TYR A 105 3.08 4.09 -0.94
N LEU A 106 3.53 3.26 -1.89
CA LEU A 106 4.02 3.71 -3.21
C LEU A 106 2.95 4.44 -4.00
N LEU A 107 1.67 4.04 -3.89
CA LEU A 107 0.59 4.70 -4.60
C LEU A 107 0.48 6.19 -4.23
N PHE A 108 0.61 6.49 -2.94
CA PHE A 108 0.49 7.85 -2.42
C PHE A 108 1.80 8.65 -2.50
N HIS A 109 2.96 7.97 -2.47
CA HIS A 109 4.27 8.62 -2.43
C HIS A 109 4.58 9.36 -3.74
N PRO A 110 4.82 10.70 -3.73
CA PRO A 110 4.85 11.50 -4.96
C PRO A 110 6.00 11.16 -5.91
N LEU A 111 7.14 10.68 -5.41
CA LEU A 111 8.30 10.31 -6.22
C LEU A 111 8.32 8.84 -6.66
N ALA A 112 7.44 7.99 -6.13
CA ALA A 112 7.47 6.56 -6.44
C ALA A 112 7.23 6.26 -7.93
N PRO A 113 6.28 6.90 -8.64
CA PRO A 113 6.03 6.61 -10.05
C PRO A 113 7.26 6.90 -10.94
N GLU A 114 7.92 8.04 -10.75
CA GLU A 114 9.14 8.39 -11.49
C GLU A 114 10.27 7.40 -11.21
N ARG A 115 10.48 7.04 -9.93
CA ARG A 115 11.54 6.11 -9.52
C ARG A 115 11.33 4.70 -10.08
N VAL A 116 10.09 4.19 -10.09
CA VAL A 116 9.79 2.88 -10.69
C VAL A 116 9.98 2.91 -12.21
N ALA A 117 9.56 3.98 -12.89
CA ALA A 117 9.74 4.12 -14.32
C ALA A 117 11.23 4.15 -14.72
N ARG A 118 12.07 4.76 -13.88
CA ARG A 118 13.52 4.82 -14.11
C ARG A 118 14.23 3.49 -13.84
N ASP A 119 13.88 2.78 -12.77
CA ASP A 119 14.67 1.65 -12.27
C ASP A 119 14.12 0.28 -12.67
N LEU A 120 12.80 0.15 -12.90
CA LEU A 120 12.18 -1.14 -13.20
C LEU A 120 12.08 -1.40 -14.70
N PRO A 121 12.23 -2.67 -15.13
CA PRO A 121 12.02 -3.04 -16.52
C PRO A 121 10.60 -2.72 -17.01
N ALA A 122 10.47 -2.38 -18.29
CA ALA A 122 9.17 -2.11 -18.93
C ALA A 122 8.15 -3.25 -18.81
N ARG A 123 8.59 -4.50 -18.60
CA ARG A 123 7.71 -5.66 -18.38
C ARG A 123 7.11 -5.73 -16.97
N THR A 124 7.63 -4.96 -15.99
CA THR A 124 7.09 -4.98 -14.62
C THR A 124 5.65 -4.46 -14.61
N ARG A 125 4.75 -5.21 -14.00
CA ARG A 125 3.33 -4.91 -13.87
C ARG A 125 3.01 -4.38 -12.48
N PHE A 126 2.01 -3.49 -12.39
CA PHE A 126 1.62 -2.84 -11.15
C PHE A 126 0.16 -3.13 -10.83
N VAL A 127 -0.12 -3.52 -9.59
CA VAL A 127 -1.49 -3.76 -9.12
C VAL A 127 -1.84 -2.70 -8.09
N VAL A 128 -2.99 -2.07 -8.28
CA VAL A 128 -3.59 -1.10 -7.37
C VAL A 128 -4.89 -1.67 -6.87
N VAL A 129 -4.99 -1.94 -5.58
CA VAL A 129 -6.21 -2.40 -4.92
C VAL A 129 -6.87 -1.20 -4.26
N LEU A 130 -8.00 -0.75 -4.78
CA LEU A 130 -8.77 0.38 -4.25
C LEU A 130 -9.91 -0.14 -3.38
N ARG A 131 -10.11 0.49 -2.26
CA ARG A 131 -11.21 0.28 -1.33
C ARG A 131 -12.05 1.54 -1.28
N ASP A 132 -13.34 1.44 -0.91
CA ASP A 132 -14.14 2.62 -0.57
C ASP A 132 -13.31 3.56 0.31
N PRO A 133 -13.13 4.84 -0.08
CA PRO A 133 -12.18 5.73 0.58
C PRO A 133 -12.57 6.09 2.01
N VAL A 134 -13.88 6.03 2.34
CA VAL A 134 -14.38 6.22 3.71
C VAL A 134 -13.92 5.06 4.58
N GLN A 135 -14.19 3.83 4.13
CA GLN A 135 -13.81 2.61 4.84
C GLN A 135 -12.29 2.52 4.98
N ARG A 136 -11.55 2.91 3.93
CA ARG A 136 -10.09 2.94 3.96
C ARG A 136 -9.56 3.95 4.99
N ALA A 137 -10.11 5.18 5.03
CA ALA A 137 -9.69 6.23 5.96
C ALA A 137 -9.91 5.81 7.42
N VAL A 138 -11.09 5.28 7.74
CA VAL A 138 -11.41 4.74 9.08
C VAL A 138 -10.46 3.60 9.45
N SER A 139 -10.24 2.65 8.53
CA SER A 139 -9.31 1.53 8.75
C SER A 139 -7.87 1.99 8.98
N HIS A 140 -7.43 3.05 8.28
CA HIS A 140 -6.11 3.65 8.46
C HIS A 140 -5.97 4.30 9.83
N TYR A 141 -6.94 5.10 10.23
CA TYR A 141 -6.97 5.71 11.57
C TYR A 141 -6.83 4.64 12.67
N TRP A 142 -7.63 3.58 12.62
CA TRP A 142 -7.54 2.51 13.62
C TRP A 142 -6.22 1.74 13.58
N HIS A 143 -5.60 1.66 12.41
CA HIS A 143 -4.26 1.10 12.28
C HIS A 143 -3.23 1.95 13.03
N GLU A 144 -3.22 3.26 12.81
CA GLU A 144 -2.29 4.19 13.47
C GLU A 144 -2.56 4.29 14.99
N ARG A 145 -3.82 4.17 15.41
CA ARG A 145 -4.19 4.05 16.82
C ARG A 145 -3.56 2.81 17.48
N ARG A 146 -3.58 1.68 16.81
CA ARG A 146 -2.96 0.43 17.32
C ARG A 146 -1.45 0.50 17.39
N LEU A 147 -0.84 1.23 16.47
CA LEU A 147 0.61 1.46 16.47
C LEU A 147 1.05 2.50 17.49
N GLY A 148 0.10 3.23 18.11
CA GLY A 148 0.38 4.33 19.02
C GLY A 148 0.86 5.61 18.33
N ALA A 149 0.79 5.67 17.01
CA ALA A 149 1.13 6.86 16.23
C ALA A 149 0.04 7.94 16.33
N GLU A 150 -1.24 7.52 16.37
CA GLU A 150 -2.37 8.43 16.57
C GLU A 150 -2.91 8.36 17.99
N THR A 151 -3.13 9.52 18.60
CA THR A 151 -3.65 9.65 19.98
C THR A 151 -4.99 10.38 20.03
N GLU A 152 -5.34 11.12 18.98
CA GLU A 152 -6.58 11.90 18.95
C GLU A 152 -7.78 11.02 18.55
N PRO A 153 -9.01 11.37 18.97
CA PRO A 153 -10.23 10.76 18.44
C PRO A 153 -10.37 10.99 16.93
N LEU A 154 -11.06 10.09 16.21
CA LEU A 154 -11.16 10.09 14.75
C LEU A 154 -11.58 11.45 14.17
N ALA A 155 -12.66 12.04 14.68
CA ALA A 155 -13.15 13.34 14.20
C ALA A 155 -12.08 14.43 14.30
N LYS A 156 -11.34 14.47 15.42
CA LYS A 156 -10.26 15.43 15.65
C LYS A 156 -9.04 15.11 14.78
N ALA A 157 -8.69 13.84 14.63
CA ALA A 157 -7.59 13.41 13.78
C ALA A 157 -7.80 13.84 12.32
N LEU A 158 -9.02 13.68 11.80
CA LEU A 158 -9.42 14.15 10.47
C LEU A 158 -9.38 15.68 10.35
N ALA A 159 -9.88 16.40 11.35
CA ALA A 159 -9.84 17.86 11.35
C ALA A 159 -8.41 18.43 11.41
N LEU A 160 -7.48 17.71 12.02
CA LEU A 160 -6.08 18.11 12.12
C LEU A 160 -5.25 17.69 10.90
N GLU A 161 -5.77 16.82 10.00
CA GLU A 161 -4.99 16.23 8.91
C GLU A 161 -4.33 17.27 8.01
N GLU A 162 -5.08 18.26 7.54
CA GLU A 162 -4.57 19.30 6.65
C GLU A 162 -3.40 20.05 7.27
N GLY A 163 -3.55 20.50 8.52
CA GLY A 163 -2.49 21.19 9.25
C GLY A 163 -1.26 20.32 9.50
N ARG A 164 -1.47 19.02 9.80
CA ARG A 164 -0.38 18.05 9.98
C ARG A 164 0.38 17.76 8.68
N LEU A 165 -0.31 17.79 7.54
CA LEU A 165 0.27 17.52 6.23
C LEU A 165 0.91 18.76 5.60
N ALA A 166 0.71 19.95 6.13
CA ALA A 166 1.30 21.17 5.61
C ALA A 166 2.84 21.05 5.46
N GLY A 167 3.36 21.31 4.25
CA GLY A 167 4.79 21.16 3.93
C GLY A 167 5.31 19.71 3.86
N SER A 168 4.47 18.71 4.10
CA SER A 168 4.87 17.30 4.09
C SER A 168 5.19 16.77 2.70
N ALA A 169 4.40 17.17 1.71
CA ALA A 169 4.63 16.77 0.31
C ALA A 169 5.93 17.36 -0.23
N GLU A 170 6.21 18.63 0.06
CA GLU A 170 7.44 19.32 -0.33
C GLU A 170 8.68 18.66 0.30
N ARG A 171 8.60 18.25 1.57
CA ARG A 171 9.68 17.50 2.22
C ARG A 171 9.96 16.18 1.49
N VAL A 172 8.89 15.43 1.19
CA VAL A 172 9.02 14.16 0.47
C VAL A 172 9.57 14.36 -0.94
N LEU A 173 9.17 15.43 -1.64
CA LEU A 173 9.73 15.80 -2.96
C LEU A 173 11.22 16.13 -2.90
N ARG A 174 11.73 16.66 -1.79
CA ARG A 174 13.17 16.84 -1.56
C ARG A 174 13.90 15.54 -1.16
N GLY A 175 13.18 14.40 -1.09
CA GLY A 175 13.73 13.12 -0.64
C GLY A 175 13.86 13.00 0.89
N GLU A 176 13.26 13.91 1.65
CA GLU A 176 13.25 13.89 3.11
C GLU A 176 12.07 13.05 3.63
N PRO A 177 12.24 12.26 4.70
CA PRO A 177 11.11 11.57 5.31
C PRO A 177 10.14 12.55 5.96
N SER A 178 8.85 12.27 5.86
CA SER A 178 7.81 13.01 6.58
C SER A 178 6.95 12.03 7.38
N TYR A 179 7.00 12.16 8.69
CA TYR A 179 6.19 11.33 9.60
C TYR A 179 4.69 11.55 9.35
N ALA A 180 4.27 12.80 9.20
CA ALA A 180 2.86 13.13 8.97
C ALA A 180 2.36 12.54 7.63
N HIS A 181 3.15 12.65 6.55
CA HIS A 181 2.80 12.06 5.25
C HIS A 181 2.68 10.53 5.32
N LEU A 182 3.48 9.88 6.19
CA LEU A 182 3.47 8.43 6.35
C LEU A 182 2.31 7.95 7.24
N HIS A 183 1.92 8.69 8.27
CA HIS A 183 1.01 8.20 9.32
C HIS A 183 -0.35 8.91 9.35
N PHE A 184 -0.44 10.21 9.00
CA PHE A 184 -1.63 11.01 9.26
C PHE A 184 -2.44 11.38 8.02
N ALA A 185 -2.11 10.86 6.83
CA ALA A 185 -2.83 11.12 5.59
C ALA A 185 -4.07 10.22 5.46
N TYR A 186 -5.07 10.44 6.33
CA TYR A 186 -6.29 9.62 6.36
C TYR A 186 -7.20 9.89 5.16
N ALA A 187 -7.60 11.12 4.92
CA ALA A 187 -8.44 11.50 3.79
C ALA A 187 -7.63 11.67 2.51
N ALA A 188 -6.46 12.30 2.58
CA ALA A 188 -5.63 12.60 1.41
C ALA A 188 -5.29 11.34 0.59
N ARG A 189 -5.02 10.20 1.23
CA ARG A 189 -4.77 8.92 0.53
C ARG A 189 -6.00 8.32 -0.15
N GLY A 190 -7.20 8.81 0.13
CA GLY A 190 -8.43 8.40 -0.54
C GLY A 190 -8.69 9.16 -1.84
N ARG A 191 -7.92 10.18 -2.18
CA ARG A 191 -8.02 10.93 -3.44
C ARG A 191 -7.30 10.15 -4.55
N TYR A 192 -7.89 9.03 -4.96
CA TYR A 192 -7.22 8.07 -5.84
C TYR A 192 -6.96 8.57 -7.24
N ALA A 193 -7.85 9.41 -7.80
CA ALA A 193 -7.68 9.96 -9.14
C ALA A 193 -6.38 10.76 -9.28
N GLU A 194 -6.03 11.58 -8.27
CA GLU A 194 -4.79 12.35 -8.24
C GLU A 194 -3.55 11.43 -8.24
N GLN A 195 -3.63 10.33 -7.48
CA GLN A 195 -2.56 9.36 -7.37
C GLN A 195 -2.39 8.57 -8.68
N LEU A 196 -3.48 8.09 -9.27
CA LEU A 196 -3.44 7.36 -10.54
C LEU A 196 -2.96 8.24 -11.70
N ARG A 197 -3.37 9.51 -11.78
CA ARG A 197 -2.86 10.45 -12.79
C ARG A 197 -1.34 10.60 -12.70
N ARG A 198 -0.78 10.69 -11.48
CA ARG A 198 0.68 10.70 -11.30
C ARG A 198 1.35 9.40 -11.78
N TRP A 199 0.72 8.25 -11.51
CA TRP A 199 1.23 6.97 -11.99
C TRP A 199 1.18 6.89 -13.52
N TYR A 200 0.06 7.26 -14.14
CA TYR A 200 -0.13 7.26 -15.59
C TYR A 200 0.79 8.25 -16.34
N ALA A 201 1.29 9.27 -15.65
CA ALA A 201 2.27 10.18 -16.22
C ALA A 201 3.67 9.56 -16.38
N HIS A 202 3.97 8.45 -15.71
CA HIS A 202 5.29 7.81 -15.70
C HIS A 202 5.27 6.33 -16.14
N VAL A 203 4.12 5.68 -16.09
CA VAL A 203 3.94 4.24 -16.37
C VAL A 203 2.77 4.08 -17.32
N GLU A 204 2.94 3.29 -18.36
CA GLU A 204 1.90 2.97 -19.32
C GLU A 204 0.68 2.33 -18.62
N GLN A 205 -0.54 2.75 -19.00
CA GLN A 205 -1.77 2.35 -18.31
C GLN A 205 -2.03 0.83 -18.40
N ASP A 206 -1.65 0.19 -19.48
CA ASP A 206 -1.79 -1.26 -19.69
C ASP A 206 -0.92 -2.10 -18.74
N ARG A 207 0.06 -1.47 -18.10
CA ARG A 207 0.90 -2.09 -17.06
C ARG A 207 0.33 -1.92 -15.65
N ILE A 208 -0.77 -1.18 -15.49
CA ILE A 208 -1.39 -0.90 -14.21
C ILE A 208 -2.79 -1.51 -14.16
N LEU A 209 -2.98 -2.52 -13.32
CA LEU A 209 -4.29 -3.11 -13.05
C LEU A 209 -4.89 -2.45 -11.81
N VAL A 210 -6.03 -1.82 -11.97
CA VAL A 210 -6.83 -1.32 -10.84
C VAL A 210 -7.89 -2.36 -10.49
N VAL A 211 -7.98 -2.73 -9.22
CA VAL A 211 -8.89 -3.75 -8.71
C VAL A 211 -9.65 -3.18 -7.52
N GLU A 212 -10.96 -3.41 -7.46
CA GLU A 212 -11.77 -3.08 -6.31
C GLU A 212 -11.55 -4.11 -5.18
N SER A 213 -11.29 -3.61 -3.97
CA SER A 213 -11.06 -4.44 -2.78
C SER A 213 -12.26 -5.33 -2.48
N GLU A 214 -13.45 -4.75 -2.49
CA GLU A 214 -14.70 -5.43 -2.19
C GLU A 214 -14.95 -6.61 -3.14
N GLN A 215 -14.61 -6.46 -4.43
CA GLN A 215 -14.70 -7.55 -5.42
C GLN A 215 -13.73 -8.69 -5.11
N LEU A 216 -12.50 -8.38 -4.65
CA LEU A 216 -11.53 -9.44 -4.29
C LEU A 216 -12.05 -10.37 -3.19
N PHE A 217 -12.92 -9.84 -2.30
CA PHE A 217 -13.44 -10.60 -1.18
C PHE A 217 -14.83 -11.20 -1.41
N ARG A 218 -15.62 -10.63 -2.32
CA ARG A 218 -16.99 -11.06 -2.62
C ARG A 218 -17.06 -12.04 -3.80
N ASP A 219 -16.21 -11.84 -4.81
CA ASP A 219 -16.20 -12.65 -6.03
C ASP A 219 -15.03 -13.64 -6.01
N PRO A 220 -15.28 -14.95 -5.82
CA PRO A 220 -14.22 -15.95 -5.78
C PRO A 220 -13.34 -16.01 -7.05
N ALA A 221 -13.82 -15.49 -8.19
CA ALA A 221 -13.07 -15.45 -9.43
C ALA A 221 -12.15 -14.22 -9.55
N ALA A 222 -12.35 -13.18 -8.72
CA ALA A 222 -11.61 -11.94 -8.82
C ALA A 222 -10.10 -12.11 -8.58
N PRO A 223 -9.62 -12.85 -7.57
CA PRO A 223 -8.18 -13.09 -7.39
C PRO A 223 -7.56 -13.80 -8.58
N GLY A 224 -8.27 -14.78 -9.17
CA GLY A 224 -7.83 -15.50 -10.37
C GLY A 224 -7.69 -14.59 -11.60
N ARG A 225 -8.54 -13.56 -11.73
CA ARG A 225 -8.38 -12.56 -12.81
C ARG A 225 -7.08 -11.77 -12.65
N VAL A 226 -6.73 -11.41 -11.41
CA VAL A 226 -5.44 -10.74 -11.11
C VAL A 226 -4.26 -11.66 -11.46
N ALA A 227 -4.31 -12.93 -11.06
CA ALA A 227 -3.27 -13.91 -11.35
C ALA A 227 -3.07 -14.07 -12.87
N ARG A 228 -4.15 -14.28 -13.63
CA ARG A 228 -4.10 -14.38 -15.10
C ARG A 228 -3.54 -13.11 -15.76
N TRP A 229 -3.93 -11.94 -15.27
CA TRP A 229 -3.37 -10.68 -15.78
C TRP A 229 -1.86 -10.58 -15.50
N LEU A 230 -1.37 -11.13 -14.39
CA LEU A 230 0.06 -11.26 -14.09
C LEU A 230 0.77 -12.36 -14.92
N GLY A 231 0.04 -13.12 -15.74
CA GLY A 231 0.58 -14.22 -16.54
C GLY A 231 0.73 -15.53 -15.76
N LEU A 232 0.04 -15.64 -14.62
CA LEU A 232 0.00 -16.85 -13.80
C LEU A 232 -1.17 -17.76 -14.22
N ALA A 233 -1.01 -19.06 -14.02
CA ALA A 233 -2.10 -20.02 -14.16
C ALA A 233 -3.16 -19.86 -13.06
N ASP A 234 -4.26 -20.56 -13.17
CA ASP A 234 -5.29 -20.56 -12.13
C ASP A 234 -4.74 -21.19 -10.82
N HIS A 235 -5.10 -20.58 -9.71
CA HIS A 235 -4.70 -21.00 -8.37
C HIS A 235 -5.92 -21.35 -7.53
N ALA A 236 -6.01 -22.59 -7.10
CA ALA A 236 -7.18 -23.13 -6.40
C ALA A 236 -7.25 -22.75 -4.89
N ALA A 237 -6.24 -22.06 -4.35
CA ALA A 237 -6.25 -21.68 -2.95
C ALA A 237 -7.38 -20.67 -2.65
N PRO A 238 -8.11 -20.84 -1.53
CA PRO A 238 -9.14 -19.91 -1.14
C PRO A 238 -8.53 -18.51 -0.87
N PHE A 239 -9.22 -17.47 -1.30
CA PHE A 239 -8.84 -16.11 -0.94
C PHE A 239 -9.26 -15.83 0.50
N PRO A 240 -8.40 -15.22 1.34
CA PRO A 240 -8.72 -14.99 2.74
C PRO A 240 -9.91 -14.03 2.90
N THR A 241 -10.74 -14.25 3.90
CA THR A 241 -11.85 -13.37 4.22
C THR A 241 -11.39 -12.09 4.91
N LEU A 242 -12.12 -10.99 4.71
CA LEU A 242 -11.89 -9.72 5.42
C LEU A 242 -12.25 -9.88 6.92
N ASN A 243 -11.27 -9.69 7.79
CA ASN A 243 -11.49 -9.70 9.24
C ASN A 243 -11.74 -8.29 9.85
N ASP A 244 -11.85 -7.24 9.04
CA ASP A 244 -11.80 -5.84 9.49
C ASP A 244 -13.18 -5.11 9.47
N ALA A 245 -14.27 -5.77 9.10
CA ALA A 245 -15.60 -5.15 8.95
C ALA A 245 -16.18 -4.58 10.27
N ARG A 246 -15.80 -5.14 11.43
CA ARG A 246 -16.40 -4.80 12.74
C ARG A 246 -16.07 -3.42 13.29
N ARG A 247 -15.16 -2.64 12.68
CA ARG A 247 -14.71 -1.35 13.23
C ARG A 247 -15.34 -0.12 12.58
N ALA A 248 -15.93 -0.29 11.39
CA ALA A 248 -16.70 0.78 10.79
C ALA A 248 -18.04 0.98 11.52
N ASP A 249 -18.61 -0.10 12.06
CA ASP A 249 -19.88 -0.10 12.77
C ASP A 249 -19.83 0.71 14.08
N ASP A 250 -18.64 0.83 14.70
CA ASP A 250 -18.42 1.63 15.92
C ASP A 250 -18.08 3.11 15.62
N THR A 251 -18.09 3.53 14.36
CA THR A 251 -17.74 4.90 13.98
C THR A 251 -19.00 5.78 13.95
N ASP A 252 -18.88 6.97 14.55
CA ASP A 252 -19.95 7.97 14.57
C ASP A 252 -20.49 8.23 13.15
N ALA A 253 -21.81 8.09 12.99
CA ALA A 253 -22.49 8.26 11.72
C ALA A 253 -22.28 9.65 11.10
N SER A 254 -22.13 10.69 11.92
CA SER A 254 -21.83 12.05 11.45
C SER A 254 -20.44 12.17 10.82
N VAL A 255 -19.45 11.47 11.37
CA VAL A 255 -18.10 11.41 10.80
C VAL A 255 -18.09 10.66 9.47
N LEU A 256 -18.84 9.54 9.39
CA LEU A 256 -18.99 8.81 8.14
C LEU A 256 -19.69 9.63 7.07
N ALA A 257 -20.77 10.36 7.42
CA ALA A 257 -21.48 11.26 6.50
C ALA A 257 -20.55 12.38 5.99
N SER A 258 -19.76 12.98 6.87
CA SER A 258 -18.79 14.02 6.51
C SER A 258 -17.74 13.48 5.54
N LEU A 259 -17.20 12.28 5.79
CA LEU A 259 -16.23 11.63 4.89
C LEU A 259 -16.86 11.29 3.53
N ARG A 260 -18.12 10.79 3.50
CA ARG A 260 -18.84 10.53 2.24
C ARG A 260 -19.00 11.81 1.41
N SER A 261 -19.43 12.90 2.03
CA SER A 261 -19.56 14.21 1.38
C SER A 261 -18.23 14.73 0.87
N TYR A 262 -17.15 14.56 1.66
CA TYR A 262 -15.81 14.92 1.27
C TYR A 262 -15.31 14.14 0.05
N PHE A 263 -15.54 12.83 0.02
CA PHE A 263 -15.04 11.99 -1.07
C PHE A 263 -15.92 11.99 -2.32
N ALA A 264 -17.17 12.45 -2.26
CA ALA A 264 -18.07 12.41 -3.41
C ALA A 264 -17.44 13.01 -4.69
N PRO A 265 -16.90 14.24 -4.72
CA PRO A 265 -16.30 14.79 -5.93
C PRO A 265 -15.05 14.01 -6.39
N TYR A 266 -14.24 13.52 -5.47
CA TYR A 266 -13.03 12.73 -5.80
C TYR A 266 -13.38 11.35 -6.35
N ASN A 267 -14.49 10.76 -5.92
CA ASN A 267 -14.99 9.51 -6.47
C ASN A 267 -15.47 9.71 -7.91
N GLU A 268 -16.23 10.77 -8.20
CA GLU A 268 -16.65 11.07 -9.57
C GLU A 268 -15.44 11.29 -10.51
N GLU A 269 -14.42 12.00 -10.06
CA GLU A 269 -13.16 12.11 -10.82
C GLU A 269 -12.48 10.78 -11.07
N LEU A 270 -12.48 9.88 -10.08
CA LEU A 270 -11.92 8.54 -10.21
C LEU A 270 -12.71 7.71 -11.22
N PHE A 271 -14.04 7.71 -11.12
CA PHE A 271 -14.90 6.94 -12.00
C PHE A 271 -14.80 7.43 -13.45
N ALA A 272 -14.72 8.75 -13.65
CA ALA A 272 -14.45 9.32 -14.98
C ALA A 272 -13.07 8.91 -15.53
N LEU A 273 -12.04 8.86 -14.66
CA LEU A 273 -10.69 8.43 -15.05
C LEU A 273 -10.62 6.95 -15.44
N LEU A 274 -11.36 6.08 -14.71
CA LEU A 274 -11.36 4.63 -14.92
C LEU A 274 -12.37 4.17 -15.98
N GLY A 275 -13.35 5.01 -16.34
CA GLY A 275 -14.48 4.64 -17.21
C GLY A 275 -15.44 3.64 -16.57
N THR A 276 -15.38 3.45 -15.26
CA THR A 276 -16.25 2.54 -14.49
C THR A 276 -16.45 3.05 -13.07
N ARG A 277 -17.60 2.71 -12.48
CA ARG A 277 -17.91 3.05 -11.10
C ARG A 277 -17.50 1.88 -10.20
N LEU A 278 -16.91 2.19 -9.06
CA LEU A 278 -16.49 1.24 -8.03
C LEU A 278 -17.41 1.42 -6.82
N TRP A 279 -17.51 0.40 -5.95
CA TRP A 279 -18.25 0.35 -4.69
C TRP A 279 -19.72 0.85 -4.74
N GLU A 280 -20.35 0.87 -5.93
CA GLU A 280 -21.79 1.07 -6.11
C GLU A 280 -22.52 -0.27 -5.98
N GLY A 281 -22.87 -0.64 -4.78
CA GLY A 281 -23.63 -1.86 -4.48
C GLY A 281 -24.26 -1.83 -3.09
N ASP A 282 -23.85 -0.93 -2.22
CA ASP A 282 -24.26 -0.87 -0.82
C ASP A 282 -25.30 0.25 -0.52
N ALA A 283 -25.85 0.92 -1.55
CA ALA A 283 -26.90 1.96 -1.37
C ALA A 283 -28.32 1.39 -1.22
N SER A 284 -28.49 0.04 -1.20
CA SER A 284 -29.80 -0.62 -1.08
C SER A 284 -29.83 -1.54 0.14
N GLY A 285 -29.75 -0.95 1.32
CA GLY A 285 -29.93 -1.57 2.61
C GLY A 285 -30.28 -0.51 3.64
N GLY A 286 -31.47 0.08 3.50
CA GLY A 286 -32.13 0.90 4.48
C GLY A 286 -33.05 0.09 5.32
#